data_cbb4c5bef8e76c556ecfa2deaee30417
#
_entry.id   cbb4c5bef8e76c556ecfa2deaee30417
#
_cell.length_a   1.000
_cell.length_b   1.000
_cell.length_c   1.000
_cell.angle_alpha   90.00
_cell.angle_beta   90.00
_cell.angle_gamma   90.00
#
_symmetry.space_group_name_H-M   'P 1'
#
loop_
_entity.id
_entity.type
_entity.pdbx_description
1 polymer ?
#
loop_
_entity_poly.entity_id
_entity_poly.type
_entity_poly.pdbx_seq_one_letter_code
_entity_poly.pdbx_strand_id
1 'polypeptide(L)'
;NALDEGASVLNISVVSCLEPGFAARIDTSGITGALHRAEAQGAVVVAAAGNAGPDCEPGFEVFPARFPTVLAVAARADDHTLADYSLPAALSAPGHVPAALAPGGWAEGALEKDGVRPYAGTSFATPVVSGTVALLQSRYPGITPEHVRSLIRASAQPGGGAIDPLAALTQLTPHELADRPTAQVRPVDPQPNPAVGRLGALAGAALAMAALVVALRAARR
;
A
#
# COMPACT_ATOMS: atom_id res chain seq x y z
N ASN A 1 3.44 -20.26 0.16
CA ASN A 1 2.75 -19.09 0.69
C ASN A 1 3.57 -17.82 0.40
N ALA A 2 3.05 -16.61 0.74
CA ALA A 2 3.71 -15.37 0.38
C ALA A 2 5.18 -15.29 0.84
N LEU A 3 5.49 -15.77 2.04
CA LEU A 3 6.87 -15.81 2.55
C LEU A 3 7.75 -16.80 1.78
N ASP A 4 7.21 -17.93 1.33
CA ASP A 4 7.95 -18.91 0.52
C ASP A 4 8.25 -18.37 -0.87
N GLU A 5 7.40 -17.47 -1.36
CA GLU A 5 7.59 -16.73 -2.63
C GLU A 5 8.50 -15.49 -2.49
N GLY A 6 9.08 -15.29 -1.30
CA GLY A 6 10.03 -14.20 -1.06
C GLY A 6 9.42 -12.84 -0.76
N ALA A 7 8.15 -12.78 -0.35
CA ALA A 7 7.55 -11.52 0.05
C ALA A 7 8.26 -10.94 1.28
N SER A 8 8.75 -9.71 1.18
CA SER A 8 9.39 -8.96 2.26
C SER A 8 8.46 -7.97 2.97
N VAL A 9 7.29 -7.71 2.41
CA VAL A 9 6.23 -6.88 3.01
C VAL A 9 4.91 -7.62 2.89
N LEU A 10 4.21 -7.79 4.01
CA LEU A 10 2.89 -8.39 4.04
C LEU A 10 1.86 -7.32 4.44
N ASN A 11 1.04 -6.91 3.47
CA ASN A 11 -0.08 -5.98 3.71
C ASN A 11 -1.34 -6.76 4.04
N ILE A 12 -1.89 -6.55 5.24
CA ILE A 12 -3.11 -7.22 5.72
C ILE A 12 -4.19 -6.17 5.96
N SER A 13 -5.03 -5.95 4.96
CA SER A 13 -6.15 -5.01 5.01
C SER A 13 -7.46 -5.65 5.50
N VAL A 14 -7.41 -6.90 5.93
CA VAL A 14 -8.52 -7.65 6.53
C VAL A 14 -8.23 -7.88 8.00
N VAL A 15 -9.22 -7.66 8.86
CA VAL A 15 -9.07 -7.83 10.31
C VAL A 15 -10.20 -8.67 10.89
N SER A 16 -9.92 -9.26 12.06
CA SER A 16 -10.92 -9.89 12.93
C SER A 16 -10.97 -9.10 14.22
N CYS A 17 -12.13 -8.58 14.56
CA CYS A 17 -12.36 -7.85 15.80
C CYS A 17 -13.07 -8.77 16.81
N LEU A 18 -12.54 -8.87 18.01
CA LEU A 18 -13.02 -9.79 19.02
C LEU A 18 -13.14 -9.09 20.37
N GLU A 19 -14.23 -9.37 21.08
CA GLU A 19 -14.36 -8.94 22.47
C GLU A 19 -13.17 -9.45 23.31
N PRO A 20 -12.64 -8.68 24.26
CA PRO A 20 -11.46 -9.07 25.05
C PRO A 20 -11.60 -10.42 25.73
N GLY A 21 -12.77 -10.71 26.31
CA GLY A 21 -13.04 -11.98 26.98
C GLY A 21 -13.05 -13.19 26.04
N PHE A 22 -13.41 -12.99 24.78
CA PHE A 22 -13.36 -14.02 23.75
C PHE A 22 -11.95 -14.13 23.17
N ALA A 23 -11.31 -13.00 22.88
CA ALA A 23 -9.95 -12.93 22.36
C ALA A 23 -8.91 -13.63 23.26
N ALA A 24 -9.10 -13.54 24.59
CA ALA A 24 -8.22 -14.18 25.57
C ALA A 24 -8.27 -15.73 25.54
N ARG A 25 -9.32 -16.31 24.94
CA ARG A 25 -9.52 -17.78 24.85
C ARG A 25 -9.14 -18.38 23.51
N ILE A 26 -8.81 -17.52 22.52
CA ILE A 26 -8.45 -18.00 21.19
C ILE A 26 -7.01 -18.53 21.19
N ASP A 27 -6.79 -19.67 20.58
CA ASP A 27 -5.46 -20.14 20.27
C ASP A 27 -4.83 -19.29 19.15
N THR A 28 -3.85 -18.48 19.52
CA THR A 28 -3.10 -17.62 18.59
C THR A 28 -1.77 -18.23 18.14
N SER A 29 -1.47 -19.48 18.50
CA SER A 29 -0.19 -20.13 18.21
C SER A 29 0.16 -20.13 16.73
N GLY A 30 -0.83 -20.39 15.87
CA GLY A 30 -0.67 -20.37 14.42
C GLY A 30 -0.27 -18.99 13.87
N ILE A 31 -0.94 -17.93 14.33
CA ILE A 31 -0.61 -16.55 13.92
C ILE A 31 0.76 -16.16 14.49
N THR A 32 1.02 -16.44 15.75
CA THR A 32 2.29 -16.15 16.40
C THR A 32 3.46 -16.85 15.69
N GLY A 33 3.30 -18.12 15.33
CA GLY A 33 4.30 -18.86 14.55
C GLY A 33 4.54 -18.25 13.15
N ALA A 34 3.48 -17.81 12.47
CA ALA A 34 3.59 -17.14 11.18
C ALA A 34 4.31 -15.79 11.28
N LEU A 35 4.03 -14.99 12.32
CA LEU A 35 4.71 -13.73 12.58
C LEU A 35 6.18 -13.91 12.92
N HIS A 36 6.53 -14.90 13.76
CA HIS A 36 7.93 -15.25 14.03
C HIS A 36 8.68 -15.66 12.76
N ARG A 37 8.02 -16.42 11.88
CA ARG A 37 8.61 -16.80 10.60
C ARG A 37 8.82 -15.59 9.69
N ALA A 38 7.88 -14.64 9.65
CA ALA A 38 8.03 -13.39 8.93
C ALA A 38 9.26 -12.60 9.41
N GLU A 39 9.39 -12.42 10.74
CA GLU A 39 10.56 -11.78 11.35
C GLU A 39 11.87 -12.49 10.96
N ALA A 40 11.93 -13.80 11.08
CA ALA A 40 13.13 -14.58 10.76
C ALA A 40 13.53 -14.50 9.28
N GLN A 41 12.57 -14.28 8.38
CA GLN A 41 12.80 -14.11 6.95
C GLN A 41 12.99 -12.64 6.52
N GLY A 42 13.00 -11.71 7.47
CA GLY A 42 13.18 -10.28 7.18
C GLY A 42 11.92 -9.59 6.65
N ALA A 43 10.76 -10.23 6.74
CA ALA A 43 9.50 -9.66 6.27
C ALA A 43 8.81 -8.81 7.34
N VAL A 44 8.27 -7.66 6.95
CA VAL A 44 7.50 -6.75 7.80
C VAL A 44 6.01 -6.95 7.55
N VAL A 45 5.26 -7.11 8.63
CA VAL A 45 3.80 -7.24 8.57
C VAL A 45 3.16 -5.90 8.94
N VAL A 46 2.29 -5.42 8.08
CA VAL A 46 1.50 -4.19 8.24
C VAL A 46 0.04 -4.57 8.20
N ALA A 47 -0.76 -4.13 9.18
CA ALA A 47 -2.17 -4.48 9.25
C ALA A 47 -3.07 -3.27 9.55
N ALA A 48 -4.29 -3.32 9.05
CA ALA A 48 -5.33 -2.35 9.35
C ALA A 48 -5.69 -2.39 10.85
N ALA A 49 -5.92 -1.22 11.45
CA ALA A 49 -6.34 -1.12 12.85
C ALA A 49 -7.80 -1.52 13.09
N GLY A 50 -8.60 -1.59 12.02
CA GLY A 50 -10.03 -1.88 12.06
C GLY A 50 -10.90 -0.63 11.93
N ASN A 51 -12.09 -0.83 11.43
CA ASN A 51 -13.10 0.22 11.30
C ASN A 51 -14.21 0.00 12.34
N ALA A 52 -14.52 1.04 13.11
CA ALA A 52 -15.56 1.02 14.12
C ALA A 52 -16.94 0.69 13.51
N GLY A 53 -17.67 -0.19 14.17
CA GLY A 53 -18.97 -0.67 13.74
C GLY A 53 -19.51 -1.70 14.72
N PRO A 54 -20.71 -2.27 14.46
CA PRO A 54 -21.35 -3.22 15.37
C PRO A 54 -20.49 -4.45 15.70
N ASP A 55 -19.66 -4.87 14.75
CA ASP A 55 -18.79 -6.05 14.88
C ASP A 55 -17.35 -5.70 15.26
N CYS A 56 -17.04 -4.42 15.50
CA CYS A 56 -15.69 -3.93 15.79
C CYS A 56 -15.75 -2.65 16.61
N GLU A 57 -16.05 -2.76 17.90
CA GLU A 57 -16.21 -1.62 18.80
C GLU A 57 -14.85 -1.16 19.39
N PRO A 58 -14.75 0.11 19.81
CA PRO A 58 -13.61 0.57 20.59
C PRO A 58 -13.38 -0.30 21.83
N GLY A 59 -12.17 -0.83 21.98
CA GLY A 59 -11.82 -1.76 23.06
C GLY A 59 -11.82 -3.23 22.66
N PHE A 60 -12.29 -3.56 21.47
CA PHE A 60 -12.10 -4.91 20.91
C PHE A 60 -10.63 -5.16 20.57
N GLU A 61 -10.25 -6.43 20.62
CA GLU A 61 -8.93 -6.89 20.19
C GLU A 61 -8.93 -7.13 18.67
N VAL A 62 -8.08 -6.41 17.95
CA VAL A 62 -8.03 -6.48 16.49
C VAL A 62 -6.86 -7.36 16.03
N PHE A 63 -7.17 -8.43 15.35
CA PHE A 63 -6.18 -9.36 14.80
C PHE A 63 -5.97 -9.13 13.30
N PRO A 64 -4.70 -9.12 12.81
CA PRO A 64 -3.45 -9.33 13.54
C PRO A 64 -2.86 -8.04 14.13
N ALA A 65 -3.52 -6.89 14.04
CA ALA A 65 -3.00 -5.58 14.43
C ALA A 65 -2.52 -5.49 15.90
N ARG A 66 -3.08 -6.33 16.81
CA ARG A 66 -2.70 -6.35 18.23
C ARG A 66 -1.30 -6.88 18.51
N PHE A 67 -0.70 -7.61 17.59
CA PHE A 67 0.62 -8.21 17.82
C PHE A 67 1.73 -7.16 17.74
N PRO A 68 2.71 -7.17 18.67
CA PRO A 68 3.72 -6.12 18.78
C PRO A 68 4.68 -6.04 17.58
N THR A 69 4.83 -7.13 16.84
CA THR A 69 5.65 -7.20 15.62
C THR A 69 4.90 -6.70 14.37
N VAL A 70 3.61 -6.42 14.49
CA VAL A 70 2.78 -5.90 13.41
C VAL A 70 2.71 -4.38 13.48
N LEU A 71 2.87 -3.71 12.35
CA LEU A 71 2.59 -2.28 12.22
C LEU A 71 1.09 -2.09 12.03
N ALA A 72 0.38 -1.76 13.10
CA ALA A 72 -1.04 -1.43 13.06
C ALA A 72 -1.24 0.00 12.54
N VAL A 73 -2.16 0.19 11.59
CA VAL A 73 -2.38 1.45 10.89
C VAL A 73 -3.82 1.92 11.00
N ALA A 74 -4.02 3.07 11.64
CA ALA A 74 -5.27 3.80 11.70
C ALA A 74 -5.49 4.65 10.43
N ALA A 75 -6.73 4.99 10.14
CA ALA A 75 -7.10 5.87 9.03
C ALA A 75 -7.21 7.32 9.50
N ARG A 76 -6.64 8.25 8.73
CA ARG A 76 -6.81 9.70 8.93
C ARG A 76 -7.84 10.26 7.96
N ALA A 77 -8.62 11.21 8.47
CA ALA A 77 -9.50 12.04 7.65
C ALA A 77 -8.73 13.22 7.03
N ASP A 78 -7.81 13.81 7.79
CA ASP A 78 -6.95 14.93 7.42
C ASP A 78 -5.58 14.84 8.14
N ASP A 79 -4.76 15.88 8.03
CA ASP A 79 -3.40 15.89 8.59
C ASP A 79 -3.35 15.86 10.14
N HIS A 80 -4.47 16.10 10.82
CA HIS A 80 -4.50 16.26 12.28
C HIS A 80 -5.45 15.30 12.99
N THR A 81 -6.45 14.73 12.29
CA THR A 81 -7.51 13.92 12.91
C THR A 81 -7.60 12.52 12.31
N LEU A 82 -7.90 11.55 13.15
CA LEU A 82 -8.30 10.23 12.67
C LEU A 82 -9.70 10.34 12.05
N ALA A 83 -9.97 9.46 11.09
CA ALA A 83 -11.31 9.32 10.55
C ALA A 83 -12.25 8.75 11.62
N ASP A 84 -13.49 9.24 11.67
CA ASP A 84 -14.49 8.86 12.70
C ASP A 84 -14.75 7.35 12.77
N TYR A 85 -14.59 6.67 11.66
CA TYR A 85 -14.71 5.22 11.61
C TYR A 85 -13.44 4.46 12.04
N SER A 86 -12.31 5.14 12.21
CA SER A 86 -11.03 4.45 12.46
C SER A 86 -10.88 4.04 13.92
N LEU A 87 -10.57 2.78 14.15
CA LEU A 87 -10.00 2.40 15.45
C LEU A 87 -8.58 2.98 15.58
N PRO A 88 -8.17 3.33 16.82
CA PRO A 88 -6.86 3.95 17.04
C PRO A 88 -5.72 2.95 16.87
N ALA A 89 -4.58 3.43 16.41
CA ALA A 89 -3.31 2.72 16.38
C ALA A 89 -2.14 3.68 16.61
N ALA A 90 -0.95 3.12 16.83
CA ALA A 90 0.26 3.92 17.02
C ALA A 90 0.72 4.64 15.74
N LEU A 91 0.30 4.15 14.59
CA LEU A 91 0.56 4.77 13.28
C LEU A 91 -0.76 5.09 12.58
N SER A 92 -0.74 6.13 11.78
CA SER A 92 -1.88 6.49 10.95
C SER A 92 -1.45 7.01 9.59
N ALA A 93 -2.30 6.79 8.58
CA ALA A 93 -2.09 7.24 7.21
C ALA A 93 -3.44 7.66 6.58
N PRO A 94 -3.44 8.38 5.45
CA PRO A 94 -4.67 8.72 4.76
C PRO A 94 -5.53 7.49 4.51
N GLY A 95 -6.78 7.52 5.00
CA GLY A 95 -7.73 6.41 4.93
C GLY A 95 -8.76 6.53 3.81
N HIS A 96 -8.66 7.56 2.99
CA HIS A 96 -9.53 7.82 1.87
C HIS A 96 -8.73 7.86 0.57
N VAL A 97 -9.23 7.19 -0.46
CA VAL A 97 -8.64 7.23 -1.80
C VAL A 97 -9.67 7.78 -2.80
N PRO A 98 -9.28 8.73 -3.66
CA PRO A 98 -10.20 9.37 -4.61
C PRO A 98 -10.65 8.42 -5.71
N ALA A 99 -9.82 7.43 -6.05
CA ALA A 99 -10.14 6.43 -7.06
C ALA A 99 -9.35 5.14 -6.83
N ALA A 100 -9.89 4.02 -7.26
CA ALA A 100 -9.23 2.72 -7.25
C ALA A 100 -9.44 1.98 -8.57
N LEU A 101 -8.58 0.99 -8.85
CA LEU A 101 -8.75 0.11 -9.99
C LEU A 101 -9.89 -0.89 -9.73
N ALA A 102 -10.82 -0.99 -10.68
CA ALA A 102 -11.93 -1.92 -10.67
C ALA A 102 -12.00 -2.66 -12.02
N PRO A 103 -12.73 -3.77 -12.11
CA PRO A 103 -13.02 -4.39 -13.40
C PRO A 103 -13.65 -3.37 -14.35
N GLY A 104 -12.94 -3.02 -15.42
CA GLY A 104 -13.39 -2.02 -16.38
C GLY A 104 -12.72 -0.65 -16.28
N GLY A 105 -11.81 -0.43 -15.33
CA GLY A 105 -11.00 0.79 -15.23
C GLY A 105 -11.00 1.44 -13.85
N TRP A 106 -10.91 2.76 -13.82
CA TRP A 106 -10.92 3.53 -12.57
C TRP A 106 -12.35 3.69 -12.05
N ALA A 107 -12.51 3.55 -10.74
CA ALA A 107 -13.76 3.78 -10.03
C ALA A 107 -13.51 4.74 -8.85
N GLU A 108 -14.39 5.73 -8.66
CA GLU A 108 -14.31 6.73 -7.58
C GLU A 108 -14.95 6.26 -6.28
N GLY A 109 -15.53 5.08 -6.26
CA GLY A 109 -16.17 4.47 -5.11
C GLY A 109 -16.95 3.21 -5.47
N ALA A 110 -17.54 2.57 -4.46
CA ALA A 110 -18.45 1.46 -4.63
C ALA A 110 -19.87 1.96 -4.94
N LEU A 111 -20.52 1.37 -5.93
CA LEU A 111 -21.93 1.64 -6.22
C LEU A 111 -22.81 1.02 -5.14
N GLU A 112 -23.61 1.83 -4.49
CA GLU A 112 -24.64 1.42 -3.54
C GLU A 112 -26.01 1.87 -4.03
N LYS A 113 -27.10 1.43 -3.34
CA LYS A 113 -28.47 1.76 -3.74
C LYS A 113 -28.73 3.27 -3.79
N ASP A 114 -28.08 4.02 -2.91
CA ASP A 114 -28.30 5.45 -2.72
C ASP A 114 -27.19 6.33 -3.34
N GLY A 115 -26.30 5.76 -4.15
CA GLY A 115 -25.23 6.49 -4.82
C GLY A 115 -23.86 5.81 -4.80
N VAL A 116 -22.80 6.63 -4.89
CA VAL A 116 -21.41 6.17 -4.83
C VAL A 116 -20.86 6.38 -3.42
N ARG A 117 -20.47 5.31 -2.76
CA ARG A 117 -19.73 5.39 -1.50
C ARG A 117 -18.23 5.47 -1.78
N PRO A 118 -17.56 6.56 -1.37
CA PRO A 118 -16.12 6.68 -1.54
C PRO A 118 -15.35 5.52 -0.89
N TYR A 119 -14.18 5.18 -1.45
CA TYR A 119 -13.28 4.20 -0.85
C TYR A 119 -12.63 4.80 0.38
N ALA A 120 -13.08 4.36 1.56
CA ALA A 120 -12.56 4.82 2.84
C ALA A 120 -12.44 3.64 3.82
N GLY A 121 -11.41 3.67 4.66
CA GLY A 121 -11.17 2.62 5.65
C GLY A 121 -9.70 2.52 6.05
N THR A 122 -9.42 1.91 7.20
CA THR A 122 -8.06 1.56 7.61
C THR A 122 -7.39 0.62 6.60
N SER A 123 -8.18 -0.11 5.82
CA SER A 123 -7.71 -0.94 4.70
C SER A 123 -7.00 -0.15 3.61
N PHE A 124 -7.34 1.13 3.42
CA PHE A 124 -6.69 2.02 2.45
C PHE A 124 -5.49 2.78 3.05
N ALA A 125 -5.47 2.99 4.36
CA ALA A 125 -4.34 3.56 5.07
C ALA A 125 -3.14 2.58 5.13
N THR A 126 -3.42 1.29 5.33
CA THR A 126 -2.42 0.23 5.48
C THR A 126 -1.42 0.15 4.31
N PRO A 127 -1.84 0.18 3.03
CA PRO A 127 -0.92 0.14 1.90
C PRO A 127 0.06 1.31 1.84
N VAL A 128 -0.28 2.48 2.38
CA VAL A 128 0.63 3.64 2.43
C VAL A 128 1.84 3.32 3.31
N VAL A 129 1.59 2.71 4.48
CA VAL A 129 2.68 2.25 5.38
C VAL A 129 3.45 1.10 4.74
N SER A 130 2.76 0.15 4.09
CA SER A 130 3.40 -0.97 3.39
C SER A 130 4.33 -0.48 2.27
N GLY A 131 3.92 0.52 1.50
CA GLY A 131 4.76 1.17 0.51
C GLY A 131 6.00 1.84 1.12
N THR A 132 5.83 2.52 2.27
CA THR A 132 6.95 3.11 3.01
C THR A 132 7.93 2.04 3.50
N VAL A 133 7.44 0.91 4.00
CA VAL A 133 8.27 -0.26 4.37
C VAL A 133 9.08 -0.76 3.18
N ALA A 134 8.43 -0.95 2.03
CA ALA A 134 9.09 -1.42 0.82
C ALA A 134 10.20 -0.46 0.35
N LEU A 135 9.95 0.85 0.42
CA LEU A 135 10.96 1.87 0.11
C LEU A 135 12.15 1.83 1.09
N LEU A 136 11.89 1.64 2.40
CA LEU A 136 12.96 1.48 3.39
C LEU A 136 13.81 0.24 3.12
N GLN A 137 13.20 -0.90 2.82
CA GLN A 137 13.92 -2.13 2.49
C GLN A 137 14.71 -2.01 1.19
N SER A 138 14.17 -1.28 0.21
CA SER A 138 14.89 -0.98 -1.03
C SER A 138 16.09 -0.06 -0.79
N ARG A 139 15.93 0.95 0.05
CA ARG A 139 17.00 1.92 0.38
C ARG A 139 18.11 1.31 1.22
N TYR A 140 17.75 0.42 2.14
CA TYR A 140 18.65 -0.21 3.12
C TYR A 140 18.60 -1.74 3.01
N PRO A 141 19.24 -2.34 1.99
CA PRO A 141 19.22 -3.78 1.80
C PRO A 141 19.69 -4.53 3.03
N GLY A 142 18.89 -5.49 3.49
CA GLY A 142 19.16 -6.28 4.69
C GLY A 142 18.83 -5.58 6.02
N ILE A 143 18.10 -4.45 5.99
CA ILE A 143 17.54 -3.85 7.20
C ILE A 143 16.60 -4.87 7.87
N THR A 144 16.69 -4.99 9.19
CA THR A 144 15.82 -5.90 9.93
C THR A 144 14.40 -5.35 10.08
N PRO A 145 13.38 -6.21 10.22
CA PRO A 145 12.00 -5.76 10.48
C PRO A 145 11.89 -4.84 11.69
N GLU A 146 12.64 -5.11 12.75
CA GLU A 146 12.69 -4.28 13.95
C GLU A 146 13.19 -2.86 13.64
N HIS A 147 14.28 -2.72 12.87
CA HIS A 147 14.81 -1.42 12.48
C HIS A 147 13.83 -0.66 11.58
N VAL A 148 13.16 -1.34 10.64
CA VAL A 148 12.11 -0.72 9.83
C VAL A 148 11.00 -0.17 10.71
N ARG A 149 10.48 -0.96 11.65
CA ARG A 149 9.45 -0.51 12.59
C ARG A 149 9.92 0.67 13.43
N SER A 150 11.17 0.64 13.89
CA SER A 150 11.77 1.74 14.67
C SER A 150 11.84 3.05 13.85
N LEU A 151 12.34 2.99 12.61
CA LEU A 151 12.43 4.16 11.74
C LEU A 151 11.06 4.77 11.45
N ILE A 152 10.06 3.94 11.12
CA ILE A 152 8.70 4.42 10.85
C ILE A 152 8.09 5.06 12.09
N ARG A 153 8.21 4.43 13.27
CA ARG A 153 7.67 5.00 14.51
C ARG A 153 8.38 6.28 14.93
N ALA A 154 9.71 6.34 14.77
CA ALA A 154 10.49 7.52 15.11
C ALA A 154 10.23 8.73 14.18
N SER A 155 9.83 8.47 12.94
CA SER A 155 9.48 9.51 11.96
C SER A 155 8.02 9.93 12.02
N ALA A 156 7.16 9.16 12.69
CA ALA A 156 5.75 9.47 12.80
C ALA A 156 5.52 10.75 13.60
N GLN A 157 4.57 11.57 13.17
CA GLN A 157 4.26 12.84 13.81
C GLN A 157 3.64 12.61 15.20
N PRO A 158 3.99 13.42 16.22
CA PRO A 158 3.34 13.40 17.50
C PRO A 158 1.83 13.69 17.40
N GLY A 159 1.04 13.11 18.31
CA GLY A 159 -0.39 13.44 18.39
C GLY A 159 -1.31 12.72 17.43
N GLY A 160 -0.92 11.51 16.99
CA GLY A 160 -1.80 10.69 16.14
C GLY A 160 -1.05 9.74 15.22
N GLY A 161 0.28 9.72 15.33
CA GLY A 161 1.11 8.75 14.63
C GLY A 161 1.05 8.86 13.10
N ALA A 162 0.76 10.06 12.55
CA ALA A 162 0.79 10.24 11.11
C ALA A 162 2.15 9.88 10.57
N ILE A 163 2.20 8.93 9.64
CA ILE A 163 3.48 8.54 9.05
C ILE A 163 4.03 9.68 8.20
N ASP A 164 5.35 9.83 8.23
CA ASP A 164 6.11 10.68 7.32
C ASP A 164 7.08 9.80 6.52
N PRO A 165 6.68 9.36 5.31
CA PRO A 165 7.55 8.51 4.48
C PRO A 165 8.89 9.16 4.14
N LEU A 166 8.91 10.49 3.92
CA LEU A 166 10.14 11.20 3.60
C LEU A 166 11.08 11.24 4.79
N ALA A 167 10.57 11.60 5.97
CA ALA A 167 11.35 11.58 7.19
C ALA A 167 11.87 10.16 7.49
N ALA A 168 11.04 9.12 7.35
CA ALA A 168 11.46 7.74 7.54
C ALA A 168 12.65 7.35 6.63
N LEU A 169 12.60 7.76 5.36
CA LEU A 169 13.63 7.45 4.37
C LEU A 169 14.90 8.28 4.50
N THR A 170 14.82 9.47 5.12
CA THR A 170 15.94 10.43 5.21
C THR A 170 16.55 10.49 6.60
N GLN A 171 16.02 9.78 7.58
CA GLN A 171 16.65 9.67 8.89
C GLN A 171 18.08 9.14 8.77
N LEU A 172 18.97 9.65 9.63
CA LEU A 172 20.31 9.11 9.75
C LEU A 172 20.23 7.65 10.16
N THR A 173 20.78 6.79 9.31
CA THR A 173 20.87 5.38 9.63
C THR A 173 21.84 5.14 10.77
N PRO A 174 21.61 4.14 11.65
CA PRO A 174 22.64 3.70 12.55
C PRO A 174 23.93 3.38 11.80
N HIS A 175 25.06 3.69 12.42
CA HIS A 175 26.40 3.57 11.82
C HIS A 175 26.68 2.19 11.18
N GLU A 176 26.03 1.16 11.71
CA GLU A 176 26.10 -0.23 11.23
C GLU A 176 25.49 -0.46 9.83
N LEU A 177 24.63 0.44 9.38
CA LEU A 177 24.02 0.36 8.04
C LEU A 177 24.76 1.23 7.00
N ALA A 178 25.64 2.13 7.43
CA ALA A 178 26.34 3.06 6.55
C ALA A 178 27.36 2.38 5.62
N ASP A 179 27.86 1.20 6.01
CA ASP A 179 28.88 0.45 5.25
C ASP A 179 28.27 -0.52 4.20
N ARG A 180 26.96 -0.54 4.03
CA ARG A 180 26.33 -1.43 3.05
C ARG A 180 26.23 -0.76 1.68
N PRO A 181 26.61 -1.44 0.59
CA PRO A 181 26.45 -0.86 -0.74
C PRO A 181 24.98 -0.56 -1.01
N THR A 182 24.70 0.69 -1.34
CA THR A 182 23.37 1.10 -1.77
C THR A 182 22.98 0.33 -3.03
N ALA A 183 21.84 -0.34 -2.99
CA ALA A 183 21.30 -0.97 -4.19
C ALA A 183 21.09 0.10 -5.26
N GLN A 184 21.77 -0.03 -6.40
CA GLN A 184 21.51 0.83 -7.54
C GLN A 184 20.13 0.49 -8.09
N VAL A 185 19.20 1.43 -7.97
CA VAL A 185 17.93 1.34 -8.69
C VAL A 185 18.25 1.38 -10.17
N ARG A 186 18.14 0.24 -10.86
CA ARG A 186 18.19 0.26 -12.31
C ARG A 186 16.92 0.92 -12.82
N PRO A 187 17.03 2.02 -13.58
CA PRO A 187 15.86 2.57 -14.25
C PRO A 187 15.23 1.46 -15.09
N VAL A 188 13.95 1.23 -14.89
CA VAL A 188 13.20 0.37 -15.81
C VAL A 188 13.11 1.17 -17.10
N ASP A 189 13.70 0.65 -18.17
CA ASP A 189 13.54 1.26 -19.49
C ASP A 189 12.04 1.38 -19.79
N PRO A 190 11.56 2.60 -20.09
CA PRO A 190 10.15 2.78 -20.39
C PRO A 190 9.79 1.88 -21.58
N GLN A 191 8.93 0.90 -21.33
CA GLN A 191 8.41 0.04 -22.41
C GLN A 191 7.74 0.95 -23.45
N PRO A 192 8.13 0.84 -24.72
CA PRO A 192 7.52 1.66 -25.77
C PRO A 192 6.01 1.46 -25.74
N ASN A 193 5.28 2.56 -25.58
CA ASN A 193 3.82 2.50 -25.50
C ASN A 193 3.27 1.96 -26.83
N PRO A 194 2.67 0.76 -26.88
CA PRO A 194 2.20 0.15 -28.13
C PRO A 194 1.11 0.99 -28.82
N ALA A 195 0.46 1.91 -28.09
CA ALA A 195 -0.51 2.84 -28.67
C ALA A 195 0.17 3.87 -29.59
N VAL A 196 1.40 4.28 -29.32
CA VAL A 196 2.13 5.23 -30.17
C VAL A 196 2.47 4.58 -31.53
N GLY A 197 2.90 3.32 -31.53
CA GLY A 197 3.15 2.56 -32.76
C GLY A 197 1.88 2.36 -33.60
N ARG A 198 0.75 2.08 -32.95
CA ARG A 198 -0.55 1.91 -33.63
C ARG A 198 -1.07 3.23 -34.20
N LEU A 199 -0.92 4.35 -33.51
CA LEU A 199 -1.30 5.68 -34.01
C LEU A 199 -0.42 6.06 -35.21
N GLY A 200 0.88 5.79 -35.19
CA GLY A 200 1.77 6.01 -36.33
C GLY A 200 1.39 5.17 -37.56
N ALA A 201 1.04 3.90 -37.37
CA ALA A 201 0.60 3.03 -38.43
C ALA A 201 -0.75 3.49 -39.05
N LEU A 202 -1.71 3.90 -38.23
CA LEU A 202 -2.99 4.42 -38.71
C LEU A 202 -2.84 5.76 -39.45
N ALA A 203 -2.01 6.67 -38.98
CA ALA A 203 -1.70 7.92 -39.68
C ALA A 203 -1.01 7.68 -41.04
N GLY A 204 -0.05 6.75 -41.07
CA GLY A 204 0.60 6.33 -42.33
C GLY A 204 -0.38 5.74 -43.36
N ALA A 205 -1.29 4.86 -42.92
CA ALA A 205 -2.32 4.29 -43.77
C ALA A 205 -3.30 5.33 -44.31
N ALA A 206 -3.72 6.30 -43.47
CA ALA A 206 -4.58 7.39 -43.89
C ALA A 206 -3.93 8.31 -44.95
N LEU A 207 -2.65 8.62 -44.77
CA LEU A 207 -1.88 9.41 -45.76
C LEU A 207 -1.71 8.66 -47.10
N ALA A 208 -1.42 7.36 -47.06
CA ALA A 208 -1.32 6.54 -48.26
C ALA A 208 -2.64 6.44 -49.03
N MET A 209 -3.78 6.30 -48.31
CA MET A 209 -5.08 6.32 -48.95
C MET A 209 -5.43 7.67 -49.56
N ALA A 210 -5.12 8.78 -48.90
CA ALA A 210 -5.32 10.12 -49.43
C ALA A 210 -4.50 10.35 -50.73
N ALA A 211 -3.23 9.93 -50.74
CA ALA A 211 -2.37 10.02 -51.92
C ALA A 211 -2.92 9.19 -53.08
N LEU A 212 -3.41 7.97 -52.82
CA LEU A 212 -4.00 7.09 -53.83
C LEU A 212 -5.27 7.72 -54.44
N VAL A 213 -6.14 8.31 -53.64
CA VAL A 213 -7.36 9.00 -54.11
C VAL A 213 -7.01 10.19 -54.99
N VAL A 214 -5.99 10.97 -54.62
CA VAL A 214 -5.53 12.11 -55.45
C VAL A 214 -4.95 11.60 -56.79
N ALA A 215 -4.12 10.58 -56.76
CA ALA A 215 -3.55 10.00 -57.99
C ALA A 215 -4.63 9.42 -58.94
N LEU A 216 -5.64 8.73 -58.38
CA LEU A 216 -6.75 8.19 -59.20
C LEU A 216 -7.64 9.30 -59.78
N ARG A 217 -7.80 10.42 -59.07
CA ARG A 217 -8.55 11.59 -59.63
C ARG A 217 -7.76 12.31 -60.73
N ALA A 218 -6.44 12.39 -60.61
CA ALA A 218 -5.59 12.98 -61.64
C ALA A 218 -5.54 12.13 -62.93
N ALA A 219 -5.54 10.82 -62.78
CA ALA A 219 -5.52 9.88 -63.94
C ALA A 219 -6.87 9.79 -64.71
N ARG A 220 -7.94 10.35 -64.15
CA ARG A 220 -9.28 10.40 -64.81
C ARG A 220 -9.59 11.72 -65.48
N ARG A 221 -8.65 12.66 -65.45
CA ARG A 221 -8.69 13.92 -66.22
C ARG A 221 -7.73 13.86 -67.39
#